data_5e496b97b0102b208b06264bb918f2b6
#
_entry.id   5e496b97b0102b208b06264bb918f2b6
#
_cell.length_a   1.000
_cell.length_b   1.000
_cell.length_c   1.000
_cell.angle_alpha   90.00
_cell.angle_beta   90.00
_cell.angle_gamma   90.00
#
_symmetry.space_group_name_H-M   'P 1'
#
loop_
_entity.id
_entity.type
_entity.pdbx_description
1 polymer ?
#
loop_
_entity_poly.entity_id
_entity_poly.type
_entity_poly.pdbx_seq_one_letter_code
_entity_poly.pdbx_strand_id
1 'polypeptide(L)'
;MNAYKWGDRMKHIGIIPNRLKDTDLKVTERIATWFNKSNLSAYTTPDIAEHIQAHTIAVSEKELYEICDSLIVIGGDGTILSVAEAASIKDIPIVGVNLGRLGFLADIEPQEIEVSLQKLLEGVYEIEERMMLKATIISPEDEKYVFHALNDINVTRGSFARLVEFEIRINNELCDVYPADGMIVSSPTGSTAYNLSAGGPILVPHANTYVVTPICPHTLYAKSIILSDHDTIQIATLEEAKDMALSIDGRLKMYLTPQHVVHIERATQVTKLIKLSERKFFDILREKIVERRR
;
A
#
# COMPACT_ATOMS: atom_id res chain seq x y z
N MET A 1 2.64 25.24 4.58
CA MET A 1 1.55 24.54 3.90
C MET A 1 1.42 25.13 2.51
N ASN A 2 2.03 24.50 1.51
CA ASN A 2 1.86 24.92 0.12
C ASN A 2 0.61 24.21 -0.42
N ALA A 3 -0.48 24.97 -0.57
CA ALA A 3 -1.64 24.51 -1.33
C ALA A 3 -1.20 24.42 -2.80
N TYR A 4 -0.78 23.25 -3.25
CA TYR A 4 -0.61 22.97 -4.66
C TYR A 4 -1.99 23.03 -5.31
N LYS A 5 -2.21 24.06 -6.15
CA LYS A 5 -3.38 24.13 -7.03
C LYS A 5 -3.23 23.06 -8.12
N TRP A 6 -3.62 21.84 -7.82
CA TRP A 6 -3.68 20.74 -8.79
C TRP A 6 -4.87 20.86 -9.74
N GLY A 7 -5.89 21.67 -9.43
CA GLY A 7 -7.12 21.81 -10.20
C GLY A 7 -6.93 22.20 -11.69
N ASP A 8 -5.82 22.84 -12.05
CA ASP A 8 -5.52 23.17 -13.46
C ASP A 8 -4.82 22.02 -14.22
N ARG A 9 -4.49 20.90 -13.57
CA ARG A 9 -3.69 19.80 -14.14
C ARG A 9 -4.40 18.47 -14.32
N MET A 10 -5.52 18.21 -13.65
CA MET A 10 -6.21 16.92 -13.77
C MET A 10 -7.03 16.85 -15.06
N LYS A 11 -6.38 16.47 -16.14
CA LYS A 11 -7.00 16.30 -17.47
C LYS A 11 -7.11 14.84 -17.89
N HIS A 12 -6.25 13.98 -17.37
CA HIS A 12 -6.13 12.58 -17.72
C HIS A 12 -6.33 11.72 -16.48
N ILE A 13 -7.52 11.13 -16.35
CA ILE A 13 -7.91 10.37 -15.17
C ILE A 13 -7.88 8.86 -15.51
N GLY A 14 -7.04 8.11 -14.82
CA GLY A 14 -7.01 6.66 -14.90
C GLY A 14 -8.06 6.03 -14.01
N ILE A 15 -8.83 5.08 -14.49
CA ILE A 15 -9.82 4.32 -13.71
C ILE A 15 -9.36 2.87 -13.61
N ILE A 16 -9.14 2.40 -12.38
CA ILE A 16 -8.67 1.05 -12.09
C ILE A 16 -9.66 0.36 -11.15
N PRO A 17 -10.59 -0.45 -11.68
CA PRO A 17 -11.55 -1.20 -10.86
C PRO A 17 -11.02 -2.55 -10.39
N ASN A 18 -11.49 -2.97 -9.22
CA ASN A 18 -11.39 -4.35 -8.79
C ASN A 18 -12.60 -5.15 -9.31
N ARG A 19 -12.41 -5.96 -10.34
CA ARG A 19 -13.47 -6.74 -10.98
C ARG A 19 -14.17 -7.74 -10.06
N LEU A 20 -13.53 -8.16 -8.96
CA LEU A 20 -14.15 -9.03 -7.97
C LEU A 20 -15.13 -8.30 -7.06
N LYS A 21 -15.01 -6.96 -6.95
CA LYS A 21 -15.90 -6.12 -6.13
C LYS A 21 -16.88 -5.32 -6.97
N ASP A 22 -16.45 -4.79 -8.11
CA ASP A 22 -17.30 -4.13 -9.12
C ASP A 22 -17.59 -5.12 -10.25
N THR A 23 -18.28 -6.22 -9.92
CA THR A 23 -18.45 -7.39 -10.81
C THR A 23 -19.10 -7.06 -12.15
N ASP A 24 -20.09 -6.16 -12.15
CA ASP A 24 -20.79 -5.68 -13.35
C ASP A 24 -20.22 -4.35 -13.87
N LEU A 25 -19.10 -3.89 -13.31
CA LEU A 25 -18.48 -2.58 -13.59
C LEU A 25 -19.44 -1.38 -13.48
N LYS A 26 -20.50 -1.49 -12.66
CA LYS A 26 -21.53 -0.44 -12.52
C LYS A 26 -20.99 0.86 -11.96
N VAL A 27 -20.09 0.77 -10.98
CA VAL A 27 -19.46 1.95 -10.37
C VAL A 27 -18.45 2.54 -11.35
N THR A 28 -17.70 1.69 -12.04
CA THR A 28 -16.77 2.10 -13.11
C THR A 28 -17.51 2.83 -14.23
N GLU A 29 -18.60 2.26 -14.74
CA GLU A 29 -19.47 2.86 -15.76
C GLU A 29 -20.02 4.22 -15.32
N ARG A 30 -20.48 4.32 -14.05
CA ARG A 30 -21.04 5.55 -13.48
C ARG A 30 -19.98 6.66 -13.44
N ILE A 31 -18.76 6.35 -13.01
CA ILE A 31 -17.65 7.29 -12.95
C ILE A 31 -17.22 7.72 -14.36
N ALA A 32 -17.03 6.78 -15.29
CA ALA A 32 -16.67 7.08 -16.65
C ALA A 32 -17.72 7.94 -17.36
N THR A 33 -19.02 7.63 -17.17
CA THR A 33 -20.13 8.44 -17.69
C THR A 33 -20.11 9.86 -17.13
N TRP A 34 -19.77 10.03 -15.86
CA TRP A 34 -19.69 11.35 -15.24
C TRP A 34 -18.56 12.20 -15.87
N PHE A 35 -17.38 11.60 -16.12
CA PHE A 35 -16.29 12.29 -16.79
C PHE A 35 -16.63 12.68 -18.22
N ASN A 36 -17.32 11.81 -18.98
CA ASN A 36 -17.78 12.12 -20.34
C ASN A 36 -18.71 13.35 -20.35
N LYS A 37 -19.63 13.45 -19.40
CA LYS A 37 -20.53 14.62 -19.26
C LYS A 37 -19.78 15.91 -18.92
N SER A 38 -18.62 15.76 -18.28
CA SER A 38 -17.76 16.89 -17.90
C SER A 38 -16.71 17.23 -18.96
N ASN A 39 -16.75 16.61 -20.14
CA ASN A 39 -15.77 16.74 -21.23
C ASN A 39 -14.32 16.44 -20.80
N LEU A 40 -14.14 15.47 -19.91
CA LEU A 40 -12.83 15.01 -19.45
C LEU A 40 -12.53 13.62 -20.01
N SER A 41 -11.25 13.36 -20.25
CA SER A 41 -10.79 12.06 -20.74
C SER A 41 -10.60 11.10 -19.58
N ALA A 42 -11.32 9.98 -19.60
CA ALA A 42 -11.12 8.85 -18.73
C ALA A 42 -10.34 7.74 -19.44
N TYR A 43 -9.33 7.20 -18.75
CA TYR A 43 -8.46 6.14 -19.28
C TYR A 43 -8.67 4.87 -18.46
N THR A 44 -8.62 3.72 -19.13
CA THR A 44 -8.68 2.43 -18.43
C THR A 44 -8.00 1.35 -19.28
N THR A 45 -7.89 0.13 -18.76
CA THR A 45 -7.33 -0.99 -19.53
C THR A 45 -8.33 -1.52 -20.57
N PRO A 46 -7.86 -2.15 -21.67
CA PRO A 46 -8.72 -2.64 -22.73
C PRO A 46 -9.81 -3.60 -22.24
N ASP A 47 -9.47 -4.50 -21.32
CA ASP A 47 -10.40 -5.45 -20.72
C ASP A 47 -11.54 -4.81 -19.93
N ILE A 48 -11.34 -3.60 -19.41
CA ILE A 48 -12.39 -2.81 -18.76
C ILE A 48 -13.19 -2.02 -19.80
N ALA A 49 -12.50 -1.35 -20.73
CA ALA A 49 -13.14 -0.52 -21.75
C ALA A 49 -14.13 -1.31 -22.61
N GLU A 50 -13.86 -2.59 -22.90
CA GLU A 50 -14.73 -3.48 -23.68
C GLU A 50 -16.04 -3.85 -22.96
N HIS A 51 -16.10 -3.69 -21.63
CA HIS A 51 -17.24 -4.11 -20.81
C HIS A 51 -18.08 -2.94 -20.28
N ILE A 52 -17.72 -1.71 -20.59
CA ILE A 52 -18.48 -0.51 -20.22
C ILE A 52 -18.97 0.21 -21.46
N GLN A 53 -20.12 0.90 -21.36
CA GLN A 53 -20.71 1.66 -22.46
C GLN A 53 -20.17 3.11 -22.53
N ALA A 54 -19.72 3.64 -21.41
CA ALA A 54 -19.13 4.96 -21.34
C ALA A 54 -17.84 5.02 -22.17
N HIS A 55 -17.64 6.11 -22.88
CA HIS A 55 -16.42 6.30 -23.66
C HIS A 55 -15.21 6.42 -22.74
N THR A 56 -14.24 5.54 -22.93
CA THR A 56 -12.94 5.59 -22.25
C THR A 56 -11.83 5.34 -23.28
N ILE A 57 -10.66 5.88 -23.00
CA ILE A 57 -9.48 5.65 -23.83
C ILE A 57 -8.80 4.40 -23.27
N ALA A 58 -8.80 3.33 -24.06
CA ALA A 58 -8.16 2.07 -23.70
C ALA A 58 -6.65 2.16 -23.90
N VAL A 59 -5.89 1.93 -22.83
CA VAL A 59 -4.42 1.92 -22.83
C VAL A 59 -3.91 0.77 -21.96
N SER A 60 -2.67 0.33 -22.17
CA SER A 60 -2.07 -0.67 -21.31
C SER A 60 -1.93 -0.15 -19.87
N GLU A 61 -1.87 -1.05 -18.90
CA GLU A 61 -1.67 -0.66 -17.49
C GLU A 61 -0.41 0.19 -17.32
N LYS A 62 0.67 -0.11 -18.03
CA LYS A 62 1.90 0.69 -18.00
C LYS A 62 1.67 2.12 -18.50
N GLU A 63 0.94 2.27 -19.60
CA GLU A 63 0.64 3.58 -20.17
C GLU A 63 -0.27 4.41 -19.27
N LEU A 64 -1.16 3.79 -18.47
CA LEU A 64 -1.95 4.50 -17.46
C LEU A 64 -1.06 5.31 -16.52
N TYR A 65 0.04 4.70 -16.04
CA TYR A 65 1.00 5.39 -15.17
C TYR A 65 1.90 6.40 -15.88
N GLU A 66 1.91 6.44 -17.20
CA GLU A 66 2.69 7.41 -17.98
C GLU A 66 1.85 8.61 -18.42
N ILE A 67 0.55 8.42 -18.58
CA ILE A 67 -0.36 9.42 -19.18
C ILE A 67 -1.19 10.11 -18.10
N CYS A 68 -1.64 9.38 -17.06
CA CYS A 68 -2.63 9.90 -16.14
C CYS A 68 -2.04 10.85 -15.09
N ASP A 69 -2.77 11.91 -14.79
CA ASP A 69 -2.46 12.90 -13.76
C ASP A 69 -2.96 12.45 -12.39
N SER A 70 -3.94 11.56 -12.35
CA SER A 70 -4.48 10.94 -11.15
C SER A 70 -5.14 9.60 -11.46
N LEU A 71 -5.26 8.75 -10.43
CA LEU A 71 -5.92 7.45 -10.53
C LEU A 71 -7.15 7.40 -9.63
N ILE A 72 -8.27 6.96 -10.16
CA ILE A 72 -9.45 6.56 -9.39
C ILE A 72 -9.43 5.04 -9.26
N VAL A 73 -9.19 4.57 -8.05
CA VAL A 73 -9.09 3.15 -7.73
C VAL A 73 -10.38 2.70 -7.06
N ILE A 74 -11.10 1.77 -7.71
CA ILE A 74 -12.42 1.32 -7.27
C ILE A 74 -12.30 -0.07 -6.63
N GLY A 75 -12.56 -0.16 -5.32
CA GLY A 75 -12.45 -1.46 -4.65
C GLY A 75 -12.34 -1.36 -3.13
N GLY A 76 -11.18 -1.13 -2.61
CA GLY A 76 -10.86 -1.02 -1.18
C GLY A 76 -9.36 -0.94 -0.97
N ASP A 77 -8.89 -0.96 0.29
CA ASP A 77 -7.48 -0.78 0.62
C ASP A 77 -6.55 -1.72 -0.17
N GLY A 78 -6.90 -3.01 -0.29
CA GLY A 78 -6.09 -3.96 -1.07
C GLY A 78 -5.97 -3.63 -2.57
N THR A 79 -6.95 -2.93 -3.15
CA THR A 79 -6.86 -2.46 -4.53
C THR A 79 -5.94 -1.25 -4.63
N ILE A 80 -5.98 -0.34 -3.66
CA ILE A 80 -5.06 0.79 -3.57
C ILE A 80 -3.62 0.29 -3.40
N LEU A 81 -3.39 -0.69 -2.52
CA LEU A 81 -2.06 -1.31 -2.35
C LEU A 81 -1.51 -1.89 -3.66
N SER A 82 -2.39 -2.39 -4.55
CA SER A 82 -1.94 -2.99 -5.81
C SER A 82 -1.35 -1.99 -6.80
N VAL A 83 -1.71 -0.73 -6.69
CA VAL A 83 -1.27 0.34 -7.59
C VAL A 83 -0.31 1.32 -6.93
N ALA A 84 -0.18 1.27 -5.59
CA ALA A 84 0.57 2.25 -4.81
C ALA A 84 2.04 2.36 -5.21
N GLU A 85 2.73 1.24 -5.45
CA GLU A 85 4.13 1.23 -5.87
C GLU A 85 4.31 1.94 -7.23
N ALA A 86 3.55 1.54 -8.24
CA ALA A 86 3.65 2.13 -9.58
C ALA A 86 3.25 3.61 -9.59
N ALA A 87 2.18 3.97 -8.89
CA ALA A 87 1.73 5.35 -8.75
C ALA A 87 2.77 6.24 -8.04
N SER A 88 3.40 5.74 -6.98
CA SER A 88 4.41 6.49 -6.22
C SER A 88 5.66 6.77 -7.05
N ILE A 89 6.12 5.81 -7.88
CA ILE A 89 7.27 5.98 -8.77
C ILE A 89 7.02 7.10 -9.80
N LYS A 90 5.76 7.29 -10.21
CA LYS A 90 5.34 8.30 -11.19
C LYS A 90 4.74 9.56 -10.54
N ASP A 91 4.76 9.63 -9.22
CA ASP A 91 4.21 10.75 -8.44
C ASP A 91 2.72 11.03 -8.70
N ILE A 92 1.94 9.98 -9.02
CA ILE A 92 0.52 10.08 -9.37
C ILE A 92 -0.33 9.94 -8.11
N PRO A 93 -1.19 10.93 -7.78
CA PRO A 93 -2.11 10.83 -6.66
C PRO A 93 -3.26 9.86 -6.93
N ILE A 94 -3.73 9.21 -5.86
CA ILE A 94 -4.76 8.17 -5.91
C ILE A 94 -6.01 8.65 -5.17
N VAL A 95 -7.17 8.51 -5.79
CA VAL A 95 -8.50 8.58 -5.16
C VAL A 95 -9.03 7.17 -4.98
N GLY A 96 -9.37 6.79 -3.76
CA GLY A 96 -9.96 5.49 -3.47
C GLY A 96 -11.48 5.53 -3.35
N VAL A 97 -12.18 4.73 -4.15
CA VAL A 97 -13.63 4.48 -4.02
C VAL A 97 -13.85 3.13 -3.36
N ASN A 98 -14.47 3.12 -2.19
CA ASN A 98 -14.66 1.92 -1.40
C ASN A 98 -15.92 1.14 -1.80
N LEU A 99 -15.76 -0.10 -2.22
CA LEU A 99 -16.87 -1.02 -2.54
C LEU A 99 -17.07 -2.10 -1.47
N GLY A 100 -16.87 -1.76 -0.24
CA GLY A 100 -17.01 -2.74 0.84
C GLY A 100 -16.98 -2.10 2.21
N ARG A 101 -16.37 -2.79 3.17
CA ARG A 101 -16.17 -2.21 4.50
C ARG A 101 -15.19 -1.04 4.42
N LEU A 102 -15.49 0.02 5.15
CA LEU A 102 -14.64 1.20 5.22
C LEU A 102 -13.17 0.84 5.47
N GLY A 103 -12.29 1.34 4.62
CA GLY A 103 -10.84 1.17 4.71
C GLY A 103 -10.16 2.35 5.39
N PHE A 104 -8.83 2.27 5.53
CA PHE A 104 -7.99 3.38 5.96
C PHE A 104 -7.46 4.22 4.78
N LEU A 105 -7.55 3.69 3.56
CA LEU A 105 -6.99 4.30 2.35
C LEU A 105 -8.08 4.84 1.43
N ALA A 106 -9.15 4.05 1.21
CA ALA A 106 -10.26 4.45 0.36
C ALA A 106 -11.14 5.48 1.08
N ASP A 107 -11.46 6.58 0.41
CA ASP A 107 -12.07 7.78 0.99
C ASP A 107 -13.52 8.01 0.55
N ILE A 108 -13.91 7.58 -0.65
CA ILE A 108 -15.23 7.83 -1.24
C ILE A 108 -16.13 6.61 -1.05
N GLU A 109 -17.34 6.82 -0.55
CA GLU A 109 -18.40 5.81 -0.60
C GLU A 109 -19.21 5.91 -1.90
N PRO A 110 -19.85 4.79 -2.38
CA PRO A 110 -20.58 4.80 -3.64
C PRO A 110 -21.69 5.86 -3.73
N GLN A 111 -22.27 6.24 -2.58
CA GLN A 111 -23.34 7.24 -2.51
C GLN A 111 -22.84 8.68 -2.73
N GLU A 112 -21.54 8.92 -2.50
CA GLU A 112 -20.90 10.24 -2.51
C GLU A 112 -20.08 10.50 -3.80
N ILE A 113 -20.13 9.57 -4.77
CA ILE A 113 -19.25 9.62 -5.96
C ILE A 113 -19.36 10.94 -6.71
N GLU A 114 -20.57 11.37 -7.12
CA GLU A 114 -20.74 12.58 -7.94
C GLU A 114 -20.30 13.84 -7.21
N VAL A 115 -20.65 13.94 -5.92
CA VAL A 115 -20.26 15.09 -5.10
C VAL A 115 -18.74 15.12 -4.93
N SER A 116 -18.12 13.94 -4.75
CA SER A 116 -16.67 13.81 -4.59
C SER A 116 -15.95 14.13 -5.91
N LEU A 117 -16.44 13.64 -7.04
CA LEU A 117 -15.89 13.97 -8.36
C LEU A 117 -16.01 15.46 -8.68
N GLN A 118 -17.11 16.11 -8.26
CA GLN A 118 -17.27 17.55 -8.42
C GLN A 118 -16.23 18.31 -7.59
N LYS A 119 -16.04 17.96 -6.31
CA LYS A 119 -14.97 18.53 -5.46
C LYS A 119 -13.58 18.32 -6.07
N LEU A 120 -13.32 17.13 -6.63
CA LEU A 120 -12.05 16.81 -7.29
C LEU A 120 -11.78 17.79 -8.44
N LEU A 121 -12.75 18.07 -9.31
CA LEU A 121 -12.61 19.02 -10.40
C LEU A 121 -12.46 20.47 -9.93
N GLU A 122 -13.15 20.83 -8.86
CA GLU A 122 -13.06 22.18 -8.27
C GLU A 122 -11.74 22.39 -7.50
N GLY A 123 -10.92 21.34 -7.34
CA GLY A 123 -9.68 21.40 -6.56
C GLY A 123 -9.92 21.47 -5.05
N VAL A 124 -11.12 21.08 -4.58
CA VAL A 124 -11.50 21.07 -3.17
C VAL A 124 -11.17 19.73 -2.54
N TYR A 125 -9.89 19.50 -2.28
CA TYR A 125 -9.37 18.28 -1.66
C TYR A 125 -8.05 18.55 -0.96
N GLU A 126 -7.63 17.61 -0.13
CA GLU A 126 -6.29 17.57 0.46
C GLU A 126 -5.49 16.40 -0.12
N ILE A 127 -4.18 16.56 -0.21
CA ILE A 127 -3.27 15.45 -0.52
C ILE A 127 -2.60 15.01 0.77
N GLU A 128 -2.83 13.76 1.11
CA GLU A 128 -2.18 13.10 2.23
C GLU A 128 -1.01 12.25 1.71
N GLU A 129 0.21 12.63 2.07
CA GLU A 129 1.41 11.87 1.73
C GLU A 129 1.62 10.74 2.74
N ARG A 130 1.75 9.52 2.23
CA ARG A 130 2.00 8.33 3.02
C ARG A 130 3.43 7.83 2.79
N MET A 131 4.19 7.74 3.87
CA MET A 131 5.53 7.16 3.85
C MET A 131 5.49 5.74 3.30
N MET A 132 6.45 5.40 2.44
CA MET A 132 6.66 4.05 1.96
C MET A 132 7.98 3.48 2.47
N LEU A 133 8.06 2.16 2.51
CA LEU A 133 9.27 1.41 2.79
C LEU A 133 9.88 0.93 1.48
N LYS A 134 11.21 0.82 1.44
CA LYS A 134 11.96 0.24 0.35
C LYS A 134 12.69 -1.00 0.85
N ALA A 135 12.47 -2.15 0.20
CA ALA A 135 13.25 -3.35 0.37
C ALA A 135 14.28 -3.47 -0.75
N THR A 136 15.52 -3.70 -0.40
CA THR A 136 16.59 -4.05 -1.32
C THR A 136 17.12 -5.42 -0.94
N ILE A 137 17.03 -6.38 -1.86
CA ILE A 137 17.53 -7.74 -1.68
C ILE A 137 18.77 -7.89 -2.53
N ILE A 138 19.84 -8.38 -1.91
CA ILE A 138 21.08 -8.71 -2.60
C ILE A 138 21.17 -10.22 -2.64
N SER A 139 21.23 -10.79 -3.85
CA SER A 139 21.42 -12.23 -4.06
C SER A 139 22.92 -12.61 -3.89
N PRO A 140 23.22 -13.91 -3.73
CA PRO A 140 24.60 -14.40 -3.71
C PRO A 140 25.39 -14.06 -4.97
N GLU A 141 24.70 -13.88 -6.09
CA GLU A 141 25.27 -13.53 -7.40
C GLU A 141 25.40 -12.00 -7.60
N ASP A 142 25.25 -11.20 -6.53
CA ASP A 142 25.24 -9.74 -6.55
C ASP A 142 24.08 -9.13 -7.38
N GLU A 143 23.05 -9.92 -7.71
CA GLU A 143 21.84 -9.38 -8.29
C GLU A 143 21.05 -8.59 -7.25
N LYS A 144 20.52 -7.45 -7.68
CA LYS A 144 19.80 -6.52 -6.81
C LYS A 144 18.34 -6.41 -7.20
N TYR A 145 17.46 -6.78 -6.27
CA TYR A 145 16.01 -6.60 -6.41
C TYR A 145 15.53 -5.48 -5.50
N VAL A 146 14.67 -4.61 -6.02
CA VAL A 146 14.13 -3.47 -5.27
C VAL A 146 12.61 -3.49 -5.33
N PHE A 147 11.96 -3.37 -4.17
CA PHE A 147 10.51 -3.29 -4.03
C PHE A 147 10.13 -2.17 -3.08
N HIS A 148 8.92 -1.62 -3.26
CA HIS A 148 8.37 -0.58 -2.39
C HIS A 148 7.06 -1.06 -1.77
N ALA A 149 6.87 -0.77 -0.48
CA ALA A 149 5.68 -1.12 0.27
C ALA A 149 5.00 0.12 0.84
N LEU A 150 3.69 0.20 0.70
CA LEU A 150 2.88 1.20 1.40
C LEU A 150 2.56 0.73 2.82
N ASN A 151 2.25 -0.57 3.01
CA ASN A 151 1.95 -1.14 4.32
C ASN A 151 3.18 -1.78 4.95
N ASP A 152 3.62 -2.91 4.43
CA ASP A 152 4.59 -3.75 5.12
C ASP A 152 5.46 -4.61 4.20
N ILE A 153 6.63 -4.96 4.71
CA ILE A 153 7.58 -5.90 4.15
C ILE A 153 7.69 -7.07 5.13
N ASN A 154 7.37 -8.28 4.68
CA ASN A 154 7.38 -9.46 5.53
C ASN A 154 8.38 -10.48 5.02
N VAL A 155 9.21 -10.97 5.94
CA VAL A 155 10.10 -12.12 5.72
C VAL A 155 9.59 -13.24 6.60
N THR A 156 9.08 -14.32 5.99
CA THR A 156 8.43 -15.42 6.71
C THR A 156 9.02 -16.75 6.31
N ARG A 157 8.98 -17.72 7.22
CA ARG A 157 9.30 -19.11 6.90
C ARG A 157 8.24 -19.74 5.99
N GLY A 158 8.62 -20.73 5.20
CA GLY A 158 7.68 -21.55 4.43
C GLY A 158 6.84 -22.49 5.33
N SER A 159 5.79 -23.07 4.74
CA SER A 159 4.76 -23.83 5.45
C SER A 159 5.27 -25.04 6.23
N PHE A 160 6.39 -25.66 5.82
CA PHE A 160 6.97 -26.87 6.42
C PHE A 160 8.34 -26.63 7.04
N ALA A 161 8.82 -25.38 7.08
CA ALA A 161 10.10 -25.06 7.67
C ALA A 161 10.08 -25.27 9.21
N ARG A 162 11.20 -25.73 9.75
CA ARG A 162 11.44 -25.70 11.20
C ARG A 162 11.47 -24.23 11.66
N LEU A 163 11.47 -24.03 12.96
CA LEU A 163 11.70 -22.70 13.55
C LEU A 163 12.95 -22.06 12.92
N VAL A 164 12.82 -20.83 12.47
CA VAL A 164 13.90 -20.08 11.81
C VAL A 164 14.38 -18.98 12.75
N GLU A 165 15.67 -18.81 12.84
CA GLU A 165 16.29 -17.71 13.56
C GLU A 165 16.54 -16.54 12.61
N PHE A 166 15.84 -15.41 12.86
CA PHE A 166 15.97 -14.17 12.10
C PHE A 166 16.95 -13.24 12.82
N GLU A 167 18.10 -13.00 12.22
CA GLU A 167 19.02 -11.97 12.67
C GLU A 167 18.55 -10.60 12.19
N ILE A 168 18.36 -9.68 13.14
CA ILE A 168 17.94 -8.31 12.87
C ILE A 168 19.09 -7.37 13.21
N ARG A 169 19.51 -6.56 12.24
CA ARG A 169 20.44 -5.47 12.46
C ARG A 169 19.76 -4.14 12.21
N ILE A 170 20.05 -3.16 13.05
CA ILE A 170 19.60 -1.78 12.92
C ILE A 170 20.86 -0.92 12.80
N ASN A 171 20.95 -0.14 11.70
CA ASN A 171 22.14 0.68 11.39
C ASN A 171 23.45 -0.12 11.43
N ASN A 172 23.43 -1.36 10.92
CA ASN A 172 24.50 -2.35 10.92
C ASN A 172 24.87 -2.93 12.31
N GLU A 173 24.25 -2.50 13.40
CA GLU A 173 24.44 -3.08 14.73
C GLU A 173 23.46 -4.23 14.95
N LEU A 174 23.95 -5.34 15.54
CA LEU A 174 23.09 -6.47 15.89
C LEU A 174 22.08 -6.01 16.94
N CYS A 175 20.80 -6.05 16.59
CA CYS A 175 19.71 -5.74 17.51
C CYS A 175 19.32 -6.98 18.32
N ASP A 176 18.96 -8.07 17.63
CA ASP A 176 18.56 -9.32 18.27
C ASP A 176 18.52 -10.47 17.23
N VAL A 177 18.36 -11.70 17.74
CA VAL A 177 18.09 -12.90 16.96
C VAL A 177 16.77 -13.50 17.43
N TYR A 178 15.77 -13.51 16.55
CA TYR A 178 14.42 -13.97 16.86
C TYR A 178 14.15 -15.37 16.29
N PRO A 179 14.00 -16.40 17.15
CA PRO A 179 13.37 -17.64 16.72
C PRO A 179 11.86 -17.39 16.53
N ALA A 180 11.40 -17.31 15.28
CA ALA A 180 10.04 -16.87 14.97
C ALA A 180 9.49 -17.51 13.68
N ASP A 181 8.20 -17.29 13.40
CA ASP A 181 7.57 -17.62 12.12
C ASP A 181 7.92 -16.61 11.03
N GLY A 182 8.35 -15.41 11.42
CA GLY A 182 8.74 -14.36 10.51
C GLY A 182 8.94 -13.01 11.19
N MET A 183 9.29 -12.03 10.38
CA MET A 183 9.45 -10.64 10.78
C MET A 183 8.62 -9.74 9.87
N ILE A 184 7.95 -8.75 10.47
CA ILE A 184 7.22 -7.69 9.77
C ILE A 184 7.98 -6.38 9.97
N VAL A 185 8.23 -5.66 8.88
CA VAL A 185 8.62 -4.26 8.94
C VAL A 185 7.46 -3.45 8.36
N SER A 186 6.82 -2.65 9.20
CA SER A 186 5.60 -1.94 8.83
C SER A 186 5.77 -0.42 8.86
N SER A 187 5.27 0.24 7.82
CA SER A 187 5.08 1.68 7.79
C SER A 187 3.99 2.11 8.78
N PRO A 188 3.80 3.42 9.05
CA PRO A 188 2.66 3.90 9.82
C PRO A 188 1.31 3.47 9.23
N THR A 189 1.19 3.49 7.90
CA THR A 189 -0.02 3.04 7.20
C THR A 189 -0.30 1.56 7.45
N GLY A 190 0.71 0.71 7.33
CA GLY A 190 0.62 -0.75 7.55
C GLY A 190 0.45 -1.15 9.00
N SER A 191 0.69 -0.23 9.95
CA SER A 191 0.59 -0.52 11.39
C SER A 191 -0.80 -1.03 11.81
N THR A 192 -1.85 -0.68 11.05
CA THR A 192 -3.23 -1.14 11.25
C THR A 192 -3.59 -2.43 10.47
N ALA A 193 -2.66 -2.95 9.65
CA ALA A 193 -2.82 -4.14 8.82
C ALA A 193 -2.25 -5.41 9.49
N TYR A 194 -1.32 -6.11 8.86
CA TYR A 194 -0.76 -7.37 9.38
C TYR A 194 0.03 -7.16 10.66
N ASN A 195 0.75 -6.05 10.77
CA ASN A 195 1.43 -5.64 12.01
C ASN A 195 0.50 -5.68 13.24
N LEU A 196 -0.73 -5.14 13.12
CA LEU A 196 -1.69 -5.15 14.23
C LEU A 196 -2.12 -6.56 14.60
N SER A 197 -2.30 -7.45 13.61
CA SER A 197 -2.66 -8.85 13.84
C SER A 197 -1.52 -9.63 14.50
N ALA A 198 -0.26 -9.26 14.25
CA ALA A 198 0.92 -9.81 14.90
C ALA A 198 1.18 -9.23 16.30
N GLY A 199 0.34 -8.30 16.78
CA GLY A 199 0.47 -7.68 18.10
C GLY A 199 1.34 -6.44 18.14
N GLY A 200 1.69 -5.87 16.99
CA GLY A 200 2.42 -4.63 16.87
C GLY A 200 1.59 -3.38 17.24
N PRO A 201 2.22 -2.27 17.54
CA PRO A 201 1.55 -1.01 17.91
C PRO A 201 0.87 -0.36 16.70
N ILE A 202 -0.14 0.48 16.98
CA ILE A 202 -0.75 1.36 15.99
C ILE A 202 0.07 2.65 15.93
N LEU A 203 0.50 3.02 14.74
CA LEU A 203 1.15 4.30 14.46
C LEU A 203 0.15 5.23 13.74
N VAL A 204 0.20 6.53 14.05
CA VAL A 204 -0.58 7.52 13.30
C VAL A 204 0.02 7.69 11.90
N PRO A 205 -0.80 7.88 10.84
CA PRO A 205 -0.32 7.86 9.45
C PRO A 205 0.81 8.84 9.11
N HIS A 206 0.88 9.95 9.82
CA HIS A 206 1.88 11.02 9.63
C HIS A 206 3.12 10.88 10.53
N ALA A 207 3.27 9.75 11.24
CA ALA A 207 4.47 9.52 12.07
C ALA A 207 5.71 9.30 11.18
N ASN A 208 6.82 9.90 11.55
CA ASN A 208 8.12 9.68 10.91
C ASN A 208 8.86 8.50 11.57
N THR A 209 8.19 7.37 11.66
CA THR A 209 8.69 6.14 12.29
C THR A 209 8.17 4.93 11.52
N TYR A 210 8.79 3.79 11.73
CA TYR A 210 8.26 2.50 11.32
C TYR A 210 8.52 1.45 12.39
N VAL A 211 7.93 0.28 12.27
CA VAL A 211 7.98 -0.72 13.32
C VAL A 211 8.44 -2.07 12.80
N VAL A 212 9.30 -2.73 13.56
CA VAL A 212 9.70 -4.14 13.38
C VAL A 212 8.93 -4.97 14.39
N THR A 213 8.18 -5.95 13.91
CA THR A 213 7.34 -6.83 14.73
C THR A 213 7.64 -8.29 14.40
N PRO A 214 8.06 -9.11 15.37
CA PRO A 214 8.21 -10.54 15.16
C PRO A 214 6.84 -11.25 15.08
N ILE A 215 6.74 -12.26 14.22
CA ILE A 215 5.54 -13.09 14.06
C ILE A 215 5.70 -14.36 14.90
N CYS A 216 4.81 -14.57 15.85
CA CYS A 216 4.81 -15.76 16.73
C CYS A 216 6.21 -16.12 17.26
N PRO A 217 6.94 -15.18 17.89
CA PRO A 217 8.28 -15.46 18.38
C PRO A 217 8.26 -16.48 19.52
N HIS A 218 9.24 -17.39 19.52
CA HIS A 218 9.44 -18.40 20.55
C HIS A 218 10.35 -17.92 21.70
N THR A 219 10.20 -16.67 22.09
CA THR A 219 10.93 -16.05 23.20
C THR A 219 9.99 -15.17 24.03
N LEU A 220 10.18 -15.17 25.36
CA LEU A 220 9.31 -14.46 26.28
C LEU A 220 9.42 -12.92 26.17
N TYR A 221 10.51 -12.40 25.64
CA TYR A 221 10.82 -10.97 25.63
C TYR A 221 10.75 -10.32 24.25
N ALA A 222 10.32 -11.04 23.22
CA ALA A 222 10.18 -10.46 21.89
C ALA A 222 9.08 -9.39 21.90
N LYS A 223 9.45 -8.18 21.56
CA LYS A 223 8.57 -7.01 21.45
C LYS A 223 8.79 -6.33 20.13
N SER A 224 7.75 -5.64 19.64
CA SER A 224 7.91 -4.73 18.53
C SER A 224 8.81 -3.58 18.87
N ILE A 225 9.67 -3.18 17.94
CA ILE A 225 10.59 -2.05 18.09
C ILE A 225 10.15 -0.95 17.14
N ILE A 226 9.93 0.24 17.64
CA ILE A 226 9.64 1.43 16.85
C ILE A 226 10.97 2.11 16.53
N LEU A 227 11.21 2.38 15.27
CA LEU A 227 12.42 2.99 14.73
C LEU A 227 12.12 4.35 14.10
N SER A 228 13.13 5.20 14.06
CA SER A 228 13.09 6.43 13.28
C SER A 228 13.03 6.10 11.79
N ASP A 229 12.43 6.96 10.99
CA ASP A 229 12.42 6.84 9.53
C ASP A 229 13.80 7.03 8.87
N HIS A 230 14.82 7.39 9.66
CA HIS A 230 16.23 7.47 9.25
C HIS A 230 17.03 6.20 9.52
N ASP A 231 16.49 5.28 10.34
CA ASP A 231 17.16 4.02 10.64
C ASP A 231 17.08 3.07 9.45
N THR A 232 18.02 2.16 9.34
CA THR A 232 18.04 1.08 8.35
C THR A 232 17.95 -0.27 9.03
N ILE A 233 17.25 -1.22 8.41
CA ILE A 233 17.11 -2.57 8.91
C ILE A 233 17.74 -3.55 7.95
N GLN A 234 18.38 -4.58 8.48
CA GLN A 234 18.77 -5.78 7.74
C GLN A 234 18.11 -6.98 8.41
N ILE A 235 17.50 -7.82 7.59
CA ILE A 235 16.96 -9.11 8.00
C ILE A 235 17.74 -10.20 7.25
N ALA A 236 18.37 -11.09 8.01
CA ALA A 236 19.03 -12.27 7.52
C ALA A 236 18.57 -13.50 8.30
N THR A 237 18.91 -14.70 7.86
CA THR A 237 18.67 -15.93 8.60
C THR A 237 19.96 -16.66 8.86
N LEU A 238 20.07 -17.28 10.04
CA LEU A 238 21.31 -17.92 10.50
C LEU A 238 21.44 -19.38 10.03
N GLU A 239 20.35 -20.03 9.66
CA GLU A 239 20.32 -21.44 9.30
C GLU A 239 20.01 -21.66 7.80
N GLU A 240 20.25 -22.90 7.30
CA GLU A 240 19.77 -23.36 5.99
C GLU A 240 18.23 -23.44 5.96
N ALA A 241 17.57 -22.31 6.19
CA ALA A 241 16.12 -22.19 6.07
C ALA A 241 15.75 -22.32 4.60
N LYS A 242 15.18 -23.47 4.22
CA LYS A 242 14.59 -23.66 2.89
C LYS A 242 13.21 -22.99 2.88
N ASP A 243 12.85 -22.42 1.72
CA ASP A 243 11.50 -21.89 1.45
C ASP A 243 11.10 -20.66 2.30
N MET A 244 12.00 -19.74 2.56
CA MET A 244 11.60 -18.44 3.09
C MET A 244 10.93 -17.59 2.01
N ALA A 245 9.97 -16.80 2.40
CA ALA A 245 9.19 -15.94 1.50
C ALA A 245 9.34 -14.47 1.87
N LEU A 246 9.61 -13.64 0.86
CA LEU A 246 9.45 -12.19 0.94
C LEU A 246 8.10 -11.80 0.37
N SER A 247 7.28 -11.13 1.17
CA SER A 247 6.05 -10.53 0.69
C SER A 247 6.05 -9.01 0.94
N ILE A 248 5.44 -8.29 0.00
CA ILE A 248 5.29 -6.84 0.01
C ILE A 248 3.81 -6.52 -0.08
N ASP A 249 3.27 -5.78 0.88
CA ASP A 249 1.85 -5.44 0.95
C ASP A 249 0.94 -6.66 0.79
N GLY A 250 1.32 -7.78 1.45
CA GLY A 250 0.60 -9.04 1.42
C GLY A 250 0.75 -9.86 0.12
N ARG A 251 1.64 -9.49 -0.79
CA ARG A 251 1.88 -10.20 -2.06
C ARG A 251 3.27 -10.84 -2.07
N LEU A 252 3.32 -12.14 -2.33
CA LEU A 252 4.58 -12.85 -2.52
C LEU A 252 5.36 -12.22 -3.69
N LYS A 253 6.60 -11.83 -3.45
CA LYS A 253 7.52 -11.30 -4.46
C LYS A 253 8.57 -12.34 -4.87
N MET A 254 9.20 -12.98 -3.89
CA MET A 254 10.21 -13.98 -4.16
C MET A 254 10.41 -14.94 -2.98
N TYR A 255 11.00 -16.08 -3.25
CA TYR A 255 11.54 -16.96 -2.23
C TYR A 255 12.99 -16.57 -1.93
N LEU A 256 13.36 -16.65 -0.64
CA LEU A 256 14.69 -16.30 -0.16
C LEU A 256 15.46 -17.55 0.24
N THR A 257 16.77 -17.51 0.07
CA THR A 257 17.73 -18.46 0.64
C THR A 257 18.49 -17.83 1.81
N PRO A 258 19.19 -18.57 2.65
CA PRO A 258 19.96 -18.02 3.77
C PRO A 258 21.03 -17.00 3.39
N GLN A 259 21.43 -17.00 2.14
CA GLN A 259 22.46 -16.08 1.60
C GLN A 259 21.87 -14.72 1.20
N HIS A 260 20.53 -14.60 1.13
CA HIS A 260 19.89 -13.32 0.87
C HIS A 260 19.82 -12.48 2.15
N VAL A 261 20.17 -11.22 2.01
CA VAL A 261 19.97 -10.21 3.06
C VAL A 261 18.94 -9.21 2.56
N VAL A 262 17.89 -9.00 3.35
CA VAL A 262 16.85 -8.02 3.04
C VAL A 262 17.17 -6.72 3.77
N HIS A 263 17.57 -5.71 3.02
CA HIS A 263 17.80 -4.36 3.52
C HIS A 263 16.51 -3.54 3.39
N ILE A 264 16.08 -2.91 4.48
CA ILE A 264 14.85 -2.14 4.53
C ILE A 264 15.16 -0.75 5.05
N GLU A 265 14.62 0.25 4.37
CA GLU A 265 14.77 1.66 4.72
C GLU A 265 13.50 2.43 4.29
N ARG A 266 13.37 3.68 4.73
CA ARG A 266 12.36 4.58 4.18
C ARG A 266 12.60 4.79 2.68
N ALA A 267 11.55 4.67 1.88
CA ALA A 267 11.62 5.02 0.47
C ALA A 267 11.70 6.55 0.28
N THR A 268 12.31 6.99 -0.81
CA THR A 268 12.27 8.40 -1.23
C THR A 268 10.90 8.78 -1.78
N GLN A 269 10.19 7.81 -2.35
CA GLN A 269 8.83 7.96 -2.86
C GLN A 269 7.83 7.96 -1.71
N VAL A 270 6.70 8.64 -1.95
CA VAL A 270 5.53 8.63 -1.08
C VAL A 270 4.30 8.25 -1.91
N THR A 271 3.34 7.59 -1.30
CA THR A 271 2.01 7.43 -1.92
C THR A 271 1.18 8.65 -1.58
N LYS A 272 0.65 9.33 -2.60
CA LYS A 272 -0.23 10.49 -2.47
C LYS A 272 -1.68 10.03 -2.52
N LEU A 273 -2.42 10.22 -1.43
CA LEU A 273 -3.86 9.94 -1.35
C LEU A 273 -4.63 11.25 -1.39
N ILE A 274 -5.58 11.35 -2.32
CA ILE A 274 -6.51 12.48 -2.37
C ILE A 274 -7.63 12.23 -1.36
N LYS A 275 -7.80 13.17 -0.44
CA LYS A 275 -8.83 13.16 0.59
C LYS A 275 -9.92 14.18 0.24
N LEU A 276 -11.15 13.69 0.08
CA LEU A 276 -12.33 14.44 -0.30
C LEU A 276 -13.38 14.49 0.83
N SER A 277 -13.25 13.57 1.78
CA SER A 277 -14.08 13.48 2.98
C SER A 277 -13.44 14.17 4.19
N GLU A 278 -14.23 14.54 5.17
CA GLU A 278 -13.76 15.09 6.45
C GLU A 278 -13.39 14.00 7.47
N ARG A 279 -13.49 12.73 7.10
CA ARG A 279 -13.22 11.59 7.98
C ARG A 279 -11.77 11.54 8.40
N LYS A 280 -11.53 11.45 9.70
CA LYS A 280 -10.19 11.41 10.29
C LYS A 280 -9.79 9.98 10.64
N PHE A 281 -8.50 9.74 10.72
CA PHE A 281 -7.91 8.43 11.06
C PHE A 281 -8.55 7.80 12.32
N PHE A 282 -8.75 8.57 13.39
CA PHE A 282 -9.30 8.03 14.64
C PHE A 282 -10.80 7.70 14.55
N ASP A 283 -11.55 8.31 13.63
CA ASP A 283 -12.94 7.95 13.39
C ASP A 283 -13.01 6.57 12.75
N ILE A 284 -12.23 6.35 11.69
CA ILE A 284 -12.09 5.05 11.02
C ILE A 284 -11.57 3.97 11.98
N LEU A 285 -10.57 4.30 12.79
CA LEU A 285 -10.00 3.37 13.77
C LEU A 285 -11.05 2.92 14.79
N ARG A 286 -11.85 3.84 15.32
CA ARG A 286 -12.95 3.51 16.26
C ARG A 286 -13.99 2.59 15.64
N GLU A 287 -14.43 2.88 14.42
CA GLU A 287 -15.38 2.04 13.70
C GLU A 287 -14.84 0.63 13.52
N LYS A 288 -13.59 0.48 13.07
CA LYS A 288 -12.95 -0.84 12.87
C LYS A 288 -12.73 -1.62 14.17
N ILE A 289 -12.40 -0.95 15.27
CA ILE A 289 -12.26 -1.62 16.58
C ILE A 289 -13.61 -2.14 17.08
N VAL A 290 -14.69 -1.36 16.89
CA VAL A 290 -16.05 -1.78 17.29
C VAL A 290 -16.54 -2.94 16.42
N GLU A 291 -16.30 -2.93 15.12
CA GLU A 291 -16.64 -4.04 14.22
C GLU A 291 -15.95 -5.35 14.60
N ARG A 292 -14.69 -5.32 15.06
CA ARG A 292 -13.94 -6.50 15.51
C ARG A 292 -14.43 -7.09 16.84
N ARG A 293 -15.25 -6.35 17.60
CA ARG A 293 -15.83 -6.82 18.87
C ARG A 293 -17.19 -7.55 18.69
N ARG A 294 -17.75 -7.54 17.49
CA ARG A 294 -18.97 -8.26 17.09
C ARG A 294 -18.62 -9.50 16.25
#